data_66c96090ec41b7d88450017ac9c77e92
#
_entry.id   66c96090ec41b7d88450017ac9c77e92
#
_cell.length_a   1.000
_cell.length_b   1.000
_cell.length_c   1.000
_cell.angle_alpha   90.00
_cell.angle_beta   90.00
_cell.angle_gamma   90.00
#
_symmetry.space_group_name_H-M   'P 1'
#
loop_
_entity.id
_entity.type
_entity.pdbx_description
1 polymer ?
#
loop_
_entity_poly.entity_id
_entity_poly.type
_entity_poly.pdbx_seq_one_letter_code
_entity_poly.pdbx_strand_id
1 'polypeptide(L)'
;MEINGMYMKQKGYESKRIKNSWPTKQAMEQVYEMKLWGSNNSSFYSGSGSHQLEIVKPYIAAVTLFLTSFKTPIIVCDLGCGDFNVGKELVKHTKTYNAIDIVAPLIAFNKENFKEPNLEFYCLDIASDELPLGDCAIVRQVLQHLSNTEVQRVMHKLIGFKYVILTEHVPEGDFTPNKDIISGQGIRLKKKSGINLRASPFHLKVEEERQLVSYVLKDARGIILTTIYKLC
;
A
#
# COMPACT_ATOMS: atom_id res chain seq x y z
N MET A 1 -40.99 -63.90 -6.29
CA MET A 1 -41.30 -62.61 -5.59
C MET A 1 -39.99 -61.91 -5.36
N GLU A 2 -39.61 -61.05 -6.27
CA GLU A 2 -38.38 -60.24 -6.18
C GLU A 2 -38.72 -58.90 -5.50
N ILE A 3 -37.99 -58.56 -4.46
CA ILE A 3 -38.11 -57.27 -3.77
C ILE A 3 -36.95 -56.42 -4.20
N ASN A 4 -37.23 -55.42 -5.07
CA ASN A 4 -36.29 -54.39 -5.50
C ASN A 4 -36.00 -53.42 -4.35
N GLY A 5 -34.77 -53.48 -3.84
CA GLY A 5 -34.24 -52.48 -2.90
C GLY A 5 -33.69 -51.26 -3.61
N MET A 6 -34.38 -50.15 -3.46
CA MET A 6 -34.02 -48.85 -4.05
C MET A 6 -32.99 -48.16 -3.17
N TYR A 7 -31.68 -48.19 -3.56
CA TYR A 7 -30.63 -47.41 -2.89
C TYR A 7 -30.74 -45.94 -3.28
N MET A 8 -31.18 -45.09 -2.37
CA MET A 8 -31.06 -43.65 -2.49
C MET A 8 -29.60 -43.22 -2.21
N LYS A 9 -28.92 -42.71 -3.24
CA LYS A 9 -27.64 -42.02 -3.07
C LYS A 9 -27.91 -40.69 -2.34
N GLN A 10 -27.45 -40.57 -1.10
CA GLN A 10 -27.33 -39.30 -0.41
C GLN A 10 -26.20 -38.48 -1.10
N LYS A 11 -26.58 -37.35 -1.70
CA LYS A 11 -25.61 -36.32 -2.15
C LYS A 11 -24.99 -35.70 -0.91
N GLY A 12 -23.74 -36.03 -0.62
CA GLY A 12 -22.93 -35.36 0.39
C GLY A 12 -22.76 -33.89 0.02
N TYR A 13 -23.24 -33.00 0.88
CA TYR A 13 -22.91 -31.60 0.86
C TYR A 13 -21.44 -31.47 1.26
N GLU A 14 -20.53 -31.30 0.30
CA GLU A 14 -19.18 -30.80 0.58
C GLU A 14 -19.28 -29.37 1.10
N SER A 15 -19.15 -29.19 2.39
CA SER A 15 -18.96 -27.88 2.99
C SER A 15 -17.66 -27.30 2.44
N LYS A 16 -17.75 -26.32 1.56
CA LYS A 16 -16.58 -25.53 1.14
C LYS A 16 -15.94 -24.97 2.42
N ARG A 17 -14.79 -25.50 2.79
CA ARG A 17 -13.95 -24.93 3.85
C ARG A 17 -13.69 -23.48 3.47
N ILE A 18 -14.28 -22.55 4.19
CA ILE A 18 -13.93 -21.14 4.14
C ILE A 18 -12.48 -21.08 4.63
N LYS A 19 -11.53 -20.90 3.74
CA LYS A 19 -10.15 -20.60 4.13
C LYS A 19 -10.19 -19.21 4.78
N ASN A 20 -10.07 -19.14 6.09
CA ASN A 20 -9.84 -17.90 6.78
C ASN A 20 -8.57 -17.26 6.20
N SER A 21 -8.67 -16.02 5.74
CA SER A 21 -7.49 -15.25 5.33
C SER A 21 -6.56 -15.08 6.52
N TRP A 22 -5.25 -15.18 6.29
CA TRP A 22 -4.26 -14.82 7.31
C TRP A 22 -4.43 -13.35 7.69
N PRO A 23 -4.24 -12.99 8.97
CA PRO A 23 -4.15 -11.58 9.36
C PRO A 23 -3.09 -10.85 8.53
N THR A 24 -3.38 -9.65 8.09
CA THR A 24 -2.51 -8.87 7.18
C THR A 24 -1.10 -8.72 7.72
N LYS A 25 -0.96 -8.49 9.04
CA LYS A 25 0.35 -8.43 9.70
C LYS A 25 1.20 -9.69 9.44
N GLN A 26 0.63 -10.87 9.71
CA GLN A 26 1.34 -12.13 9.51
C GLN A 26 1.66 -12.39 8.04
N ALA A 27 0.76 -12.02 7.14
CA ALA A 27 1.00 -12.13 5.70
C ALA A 27 2.17 -11.24 5.24
N MET A 28 2.27 -10.01 5.77
CA MET A 28 3.37 -9.09 5.45
C MET A 28 4.69 -9.50 6.10
N GLU A 29 4.68 -9.97 7.35
CA GLU A 29 5.86 -10.56 8.00
C GLU A 29 6.43 -11.71 7.17
N GLN A 30 5.57 -12.64 6.71
CA GLN A 30 5.97 -13.74 5.85
C GLN A 30 6.55 -13.27 4.50
N VAL A 31 6.01 -12.21 3.90
CA VAL A 31 6.52 -11.66 2.65
C VAL A 31 7.99 -11.25 2.77
N TYR A 32 8.37 -10.57 3.84
CA TYR A 32 9.76 -10.18 4.09
C TYR A 32 10.63 -11.37 4.52
N GLU A 33 10.16 -12.22 5.43
CA GLU A 33 10.89 -13.39 5.92
C GLU A 33 11.25 -14.35 4.77
N MET A 34 10.30 -14.65 3.90
CA MET A 34 10.47 -15.54 2.75
C MET A 34 11.01 -14.82 1.51
N LYS A 35 11.30 -13.53 1.58
CA LYS A 35 11.78 -12.69 0.48
C LYS A 35 10.92 -12.79 -0.79
N LEU A 36 9.60 -12.78 -0.62
CA LEU A 36 8.65 -13.01 -1.72
C LEU A 36 8.61 -11.85 -2.74
N TRP A 37 9.11 -10.68 -2.40
CA TRP A 37 9.30 -9.55 -3.32
C TRP A 37 10.69 -9.49 -3.94
N GLY A 38 11.54 -10.50 -3.67
CA GLY A 38 12.92 -10.55 -4.09
C GLY A 38 13.88 -10.25 -2.94
N SER A 39 15.14 -10.10 -3.28
CA SER A 39 16.21 -9.76 -2.33
C SER A 39 17.29 -8.93 -2.98
N ASN A 40 18.00 -8.18 -2.17
CA ASN A 40 19.27 -7.52 -2.48
C ASN A 40 20.27 -7.83 -1.36
N ASN A 41 21.34 -7.05 -1.25
CA ASN A 41 22.36 -7.21 -0.20
C ASN A 41 21.88 -6.72 1.19
N SER A 42 20.68 -6.14 1.30
CA SER A 42 20.11 -5.70 2.58
C SER A 42 19.32 -6.83 3.26
N SER A 43 19.13 -6.70 4.57
CA SER A 43 18.29 -7.63 5.36
C SER A 43 16.82 -7.58 4.94
N PHE A 44 16.35 -6.41 4.51
CA PHE A 44 14.98 -6.19 4.03
C PHE A 44 14.98 -5.60 2.62
N TYR A 45 13.97 -5.96 1.82
CA TYR A 45 13.80 -5.49 0.45
C TYR A 45 12.31 -5.35 0.13
N SER A 46 11.89 -4.11 -0.13
CA SER A 46 10.47 -3.76 -0.40
C SER A 46 10.11 -3.85 -1.89
N GLY A 47 10.81 -4.68 -2.64
CA GLY A 47 10.52 -4.94 -4.04
C GLY A 47 11.14 -3.93 -5.03
N SER A 48 11.10 -4.30 -6.31
CA SER A 48 11.69 -3.52 -7.41
C SER A 48 11.11 -2.11 -7.53
N GLY A 49 9.82 -1.94 -7.26
CA GLY A 49 9.17 -0.63 -7.28
C GLY A 49 9.78 0.40 -6.34
N SER A 50 10.43 -0.05 -5.25
CA SER A 50 11.13 0.82 -4.27
C SER A 50 12.63 0.93 -4.50
N HIS A 51 13.19 0.21 -5.50
CA HIS A 51 14.63 0.15 -5.74
C HIS A 51 15.07 0.47 -7.17
N GLN A 52 14.20 0.27 -8.17
CA GLN A 52 14.54 0.63 -9.56
C GLN A 52 14.64 2.14 -9.73
N LEU A 53 15.81 2.64 -10.11
CA LEU A 53 16.10 4.07 -10.20
C LEU A 53 15.17 4.80 -11.17
N GLU A 54 14.77 4.15 -12.24
CA GLU A 54 13.85 4.68 -13.26
C GLU A 54 12.48 4.98 -12.69
N ILE A 55 12.06 4.24 -11.66
CA ILE A 55 10.78 4.42 -10.94
C ILE A 55 10.96 5.42 -9.80
N VAL A 56 12.02 5.24 -9.01
CA VAL A 56 12.22 5.94 -7.74
C VAL A 56 12.65 7.39 -7.95
N LYS A 57 13.58 7.68 -8.88
CA LYS A 57 14.09 9.05 -9.10
C LYS A 57 13.00 10.04 -9.52
N PRO A 58 12.14 9.76 -10.53
CA PRO A 58 11.06 10.68 -10.89
C PRO A 58 10.05 10.89 -9.75
N TYR A 59 9.76 9.83 -8.99
CA TYR A 59 8.89 9.92 -7.83
C TYR A 59 9.45 10.86 -6.76
N ILE A 60 10.72 10.64 -6.34
CA ILE A 60 11.39 11.49 -5.34
C ILE A 60 11.41 12.94 -5.81
N ALA A 61 11.76 13.20 -7.08
CA ALA A 61 11.77 14.55 -7.63
C ALA A 61 10.40 15.23 -7.54
N ALA A 62 9.34 14.54 -7.96
CA ALA A 62 7.98 15.08 -7.94
C ALA A 62 7.46 15.35 -6.52
N VAL A 63 7.71 14.42 -5.58
CA VAL A 63 7.29 14.58 -4.18
C VAL A 63 8.14 15.67 -3.49
N THR A 64 9.43 15.72 -3.74
CA THR A 64 10.30 16.81 -3.23
C THR A 64 9.80 18.18 -3.69
N LEU A 65 9.47 18.33 -4.98
CA LEU A 65 8.93 19.58 -5.51
C LEU A 65 7.64 19.99 -4.78
N PHE A 66 6.76 19.03 -4.49
CA PHE A 66 5.56 19.29 -3.70
C PHE A 66 5.90 19.70 -2.27
N LEU A 67 6.75 18.95 -1.56
CA LEU A 67 7.11 19.24 -0.16
C LEU A 67 7.81 20.59 0.00
N THR A 68 8.65 20.96 -0.96
CA THR A 68 9.38 22.24 -0.95
C THR A 68 8.55 23.43 -1.44
N SER A 69 7.34 23.23 -1.94
CA SER A 69 6.43 24.31 -2.33
C SER A 69 5.81 25.06 -1.15
N PHE A 70 5.90 24.50 0.05
CA PHE A 70 5.38 25.11 1.26
C PHE A 70 6.40 26.10 1.86
N LYS A 71 5.93 27.28 2.28
CA LYS A 71 6.78 28.27 2.98
C LYS A 71 7.36 27.72 4.29
N THR A 72 6.60 26.88 4.97
CA THR A 72 7.00 26.17 6.21
C THR A 72 6.90 24.69 5.96
N PRO A 73 7.95 23.90 6.26
CA PRO A 73 7.89 22.45 6.10
C PRO A 73 6.71 21.83 6.86
N ILE A 74 6.06 20.87 6.25
CA ILE A 74 4.88 20.20 6.77
C ILE A 74 5.22 18.87 7.43
N ILE A 75 4.27 18.34 8.24
CA ILE A 75 4.37 17.03 8.88
C ILE A 75 3.89 15.97 7.89
N VAL A 76 4.72 14.96 7.65
CA VAL A 76 4.43 13.85 6.75
C VAL A 76 4.26 12.54 7.53
N CYS A 77 3.25 11.74 7.16
CA CYS A 77 3.06 10.36 7.60
C CYS A 77 3.20 9.44 6.40
N ASP A 78 4.24 8.60 6.38
CA ASP A 78 4.52 7.61 5.33
C ASP A 78 3.93 6.27 5.76
N LEU A 79 2.79 5.92 5.19
CA LEU A 79 1.96 4.77 5.56
C LEU A 79 2.36 3.54 4.73
N GLY A 80 3.14 2.64 5.33
CA GLY A 80 3.78 1.51 4.68
C GLY A 80 5.15 1.89 4.14
N CYS A 81 6.03 2.41 5.01
CA CYS A 81 7.33 2.95 4.64
C CYS A 81 8.32 1.90 4.10
N GLY A 82 8.04 0.60 4.32
CA GLY A 82 8.89 -0.48 3.87
C GLY A 82 10.32 -0.39 4.41
N ASP A 83 11.31 -0.79 3.61
CA ASP A 83 12.74 -0.73 3.94
C ASP A 83 13.34 0.69 3.91
N PHE A 84 12.49 1.68 3.83
CA PHE A 84 12.79 3.12 3.90
C PHE A 84 13.74 3.63 2.80
N ASN A 85 13.98 2.85 1.77
CA ASN A 85 14.88 3.25 0.69
C ASN A 85 14.42 4.52 -0.06
N VAL A 86 13.11 4.76 -0.11
CA VAL A 86 12.52 5.96 -0.73
C VAL A 86 12.31 7.06 0.29
N GLY A 87 11.73 6.75 1.46
CA GLY A 87 11.40 7.73 2.50
C GLY A 87 12.60 8.53 2.99
N LYS A 88 13.78 7.90 3.13
CA LYS A 88 15.02 8.55 3.58
C LYS A 88 15.39 9.80 2.76
N GLU A 89 15.05 9.83 1.48
CA GLU A 89 15.34 10.96 0.60
C GLU A 89 14.42 12.17 0.83
N LEU A 90 13.25 11.93 1.45
CA LEU A 90 12.20 12.93 1.67
C LEU A 90 12.27 13.59 3.05
N VAL A 91 12.87 12.94 4.05
CA VAL A 91 12.92 13.41 5.46
C VAL A 91 13.38 14.86 5.56
N LYS A 92 14.47 15.22 4.90
CA LYS A 92 15.08 16.55 4.93
C LYS A 92 14.20 17.70 4.43
N HIS A 93 13.08 17.37 3.76
CA HIS A 93 12.12 18.34 3.22
C HIS A 93 10.85 18.48 4.07
N THR A 94 10.85 17.91 5.27
CA THR A 94 9.67 17.86 6.16
C THR A 94 9.97 18.48 7.53
N LYS A 95 8.94 18.94 8.22
CA LYS A 95 9.03 19.34 9.62
C LYS A 95 9.23 18.13 10.53
N THR A 96 8.43 17.09 10.31
CA THR A 96 8.51 15.79 10.96
C THR A 96 8.14 14.75 9.92
N TYR A 97 8.85 13.64 9.90
CA TYR A 97 8.57 12.48 9.04
C TYR A 97 8.24 11.27 9.92
N ASN A 98 6.97 10.88 9.94
CA ASN A 98 6.47 9.73 10.67
C ASN A 98 6.42 8.54 9.71
N ALA A 99 7.35 7.61 9.82
CA ALA A 99 7.45 6.41 9.00
C ALA A 99 6.76 5.23 9.68
N ILE A 100 5.71 4.71 9.06
CA ILE A 100 4.83 3.69 9.63
C ILE A 100 4.89 2.41 8.80
N ASP A 101 5.05 1.26 9.44
CA ASP A 101 4.89 -0.06 8.83
C ASP A 101 4.35 -1.07 9.84
N ILE A 102 3.67 -2.12 9.35
CA ILE A 102 3.07 -3.17 10.18
C ILE A 102 4.09 -4.22 10.63
N VAL A 103 5.23 -4.32 9.95
CA VAL A 103 6.25 -5.36 10.14
C VAL A 103 7.26 -4.95 11.21
N ALA A 104 7.13 -5.50 12.41
CA ALA A 104 7.93 -5.10 13.56
C ALA A 104 9.46 -5.29 13.37
N PRO A 105 9.98 -6.42 12.83
CA PRO A 105 11.41 -6.55 12.56
C PRO A 105 11.95 -5.54 11.56
N LEU A 106 11.15 -5.14 10.56
CA LEU A 106 11.50 -4.12 9.59
C LEU A 106 11.63 -2.73 10.24
N ILE A 107 10.68 -2.37 11.09
CA ILE A 107 10.72 -1.11 11.85
C ILE A 107 11.92 -1.07 12.80
N ALA A 108 12.24 -2.17 13.47
CA ALA A 108 13.43 -2.27 14.32
C ALA A 108 14.71 -2.02 13.49
N PHE A 109 14.84 -2.69 12.35
CA PHE A 109 15.95 -2.48 11.41
C PHE A 109 16.04 -1.02 10.94
N ASN A 110 14.92 -0.42 10.56
CA ASN A 110 14.91 0.97 10.11
C ASN A 110 15.34 1.94 11.21
N LYS A 111 14.89 1.75 12.46
CA LYS A 111 15.31 2.54 13.62
C LYS A 111 16.80 2.48 13.91
N GLU A 112 17.44 1.37 13.62
CA GLU A 112 18.89 1.20 13.81
C GLU A 112 19.70 1.90 12.71
N ASN A 113 19.21 1.86 11.47
CA ASN A 113 19.98 2.27 10.29
C ASN A 113 19.71 3.71 9.82
N PHE A 114 18.56 4.31 10.19
CA PHE A 114 18.19 5.66 9.76
C PHE A 114 17.92 6.53 10.98
N LYS A 115 18.73 7.61 11.12
CA LYS A 115 18.65 8.51 12.28
C LYS A 115 18.74 9.94 11.81
N GLU A 116 17.58 10.61 11.79
CA GLU A 116 17.49 12.04 11.51
C GLU A 116 16.70 12.72 12.63
N PRO A 117 17.00 13.98 13.01
CA PRO A 117 16.36 14.65 14.14
C PRO A 117 14.84 14.78 14.04
N ASN A 118 14.31 14.79 12.83
CA ASN A 118 12.88 14.93 12.52
C ASN A 118 12.23 13.65 12.00
N LEU A 119 12.87 12.48 12.19
CA LEU A 119 12.38 11.17 11.74
C LEU A 119 11.94 10.31 12.92
N GLU A 120 10.73 9.78 12.85
CA GLU A 120 10.21 8.82 13.80
C GLU A 120 9.65 7.58 13.09
N PHE A 121 9.86 6.41 13.68
CA PHE A 121 9.35 5.14 13.17
C PHE A 121 8.31 4.53 14.10
N TYR A 122 7.19 4.09 13.55
CA TYR A 122 6.08 3.47 14.26
C TYR A 122 5.76 2.09 13.68
N CYS A 123 5.58 1.10 14.55
CA CYS A 123 5.06 -0.21 14.15
C CYS A 123 3.55 -0.23 14.36
N LEU A 124 2.78 0.09 13.32
CA LEU A 124 1.32 0.22 13.38
C LEU A 124 0.66 -0.44 12.16
N ASP A 125 -0.51 -1.02 12.38
CA ASP A 125 -1.43 -1.42 11.33
C ASP A 125 -2.26 -0.19 10.89
N ILE A 126 -1.98 0.32 9.72
CA ILE A 126 -2.68 1.51 9.18
C ILE A 126 -4.18 1.31 9.02
N ALA A 127 -4.68 0.06 8.95
CA ALA A 127 -6.12 -0.23 8.86
C ALA A 127 -6.81 -0.25 10.23
N SER A 128 -6.11 -0.56 11.34
CA SER A 128 -6.71 -0.74 12.67
C SER A 128 -6.24 0.28 13.71
N ASP A 129 -4.95 0.63 13.73
CA ASP A 129 -4.37 1.45 14.79
C ASP A 129 -4.56 2.96 14.53
N GLU A 130 -4.51 3.78 15.59
CA GLU A 130 -4.49 5.23 15.46
C GLU A 130 -3.19 5.70 14.81
N LEU A 131 -3.29 6.65 13.88
CA LEU A 131 -2.14 7.20 13.17
C LEU A 131 -1.66 8.49 13.83
N PRO A 132 -0.36 8.80 13.77
CA PRO A 132 0.15 10.12 14.12
C PRO A 132 -0.55 11.22 13.32
N LEU A 133 -0.72 12.40 13.93
CA LEU A 133 -1.24 13.55 13.21
C LEU A 133 -0.22 14.05 12.18
N GLY A 134 -0.72 14.54 11.05
CA GLY A 134 0.11 15.08 9.99
C GLY A 134 -0.67 15.91 8.99
N ASP A 135 0.05 16.65 8.18
CA ASP A 135 -0.52 17.47 7.09
C ASP A 135 -0.69 16.66 5.81
N CYS A 136 0.23 15.72 5.57
CA CYS A 136 0.27 14.92 4.35
C CYS A 136 0.49 13.43 4.66
N ALA A 137 -0.37 12.58 4.14
CA ALA A 137 -0.14 11.14 4.10
C ALA A 137 0.51 10.74 2.77
N ILE A 138 1.59 9.98 2.83
CA ILE A 138 2.18 9.28 1.70
C ILE A 138 1.76 7.81 1.82
N VAL A 139 1.19 7.26 0.74
CA VAL A 139 0.80 5.85 0.64
C VAL A 139 1.35 5.32 -0.68
N ARG A 140 2.45 4.55 -0.60
CA ARG A 140 3.17 4.15 -1.79
C ARG A 140 3.21 2.64 -1.97
N GLN A 141 2.44 2.14 -2.94
CA GLN A 141 2.34 0.71 -3.28
C GLN A 141 1.90 -0.17 -2.09
N VAL A 142 0.98 0.33 -1.28
CA VAL A 142 0.47 -0.33 -0.08
C VAL A 142 -0.96 -0.81 -0.27
N LEU A 143 -1.89 0.06 -0.68
CA LEU A 143 -3.31 -0.29 -0.79
C LEU A 143 -3.55 -1.38 -1.83
N GLN A 144 -2.68 -1.50 -2.83
CA GLN A 144 -2.73 -2.57 -3.82
C GLN A 144 -2.65 -3.97 -3.21
N HIS A 145 -2.10 -4.11 -2.00
CA HIS A 145 -1.93 -5.35 -1.26
C HIS A 145 -3.06 -5.64 -0.27
N LEU A 146 -3.93 -4.66 0.01
CA LEU A 146 -4.98 -4.74 1.01
C LEU A 146 -6.34 -5.10 0.41
N SER A 147 -7.18 -5.81 1.16
CA SER A 147 -8.59 -6.03 0.84
C SER A 147 -9.36 -4.70 0.79
N ASN A 148 -10.48 -4.67 0.08
CA ASN A 148 -11.32 -3.46 0.04
C ASN A 148 -11.82 -3.04 1.42
N THR A 149 -12.06 -4.00 2.31
CA THR A 149 -12.45 -3.71 3.70
C THR A 149 -11.36 -2.95 4.45
N GLU A 150 -10.09 -3.35 4.28
CA GLU A 150 -8.97 -2.65 4.92
C GLU A 150 -8.69 -1.30 4.26
N VAL A 151 -8.73 -1.22 2.93
CA VAL A 151 -8.64 0.06 2.21
C VAL A 151 -9.71 1.05 2.70
N GLN A 152 -10.95 0.59 2.92
CA GLN A 152 -12.02 1.44 3.45
C GLN A 152 -11.69 1.99 4.84
N ARG A 153 -11.11 1.17 5.72
CA ARG A 153 -10.65 1.60 7.06
C ARG A 153 -9.51 2.61 6.98
N VAL A 154 -8.53 2.37 6.11
CA VAL A 154 -7.44 3.33 5.85
C VAL A 154 -8.01 4.65 5.36
N MET A 155 -8.94 4.63 4.41
CA MET A 155 -9.56 5.84 3.88
C MET A 155 -10.23 6.71 4.96
N HIS A 156 -10.89 6.11 5.95
CA HIS A 156 -11.50 6.87 7.05
C HIS A 156 -10.44 7.64 7.86
N LYS A 157 -9.21 7.16 7.89
CA LYS A 157 -8.10 7.85 8.54
C LYS A 157 -7.44 8.88 7.63
N LEU A 158 -7.37 8.60 6.32
CA LEU A 158 -6.84 9.55 5.33
C LEU A 158 -7.61 10.87 5.31
N ILE A 159 -8.91 10.87 5.61
CA ILE A 159 -9.74 12.10 5.69
C ILE A 159 -9.19 13.10 6.74
N GLY A 160 -8.42 12.64 7.72
CA GLY A 160 -7.75 13.51 8.71
C GLY A 160 -6.53 14.28 8.19
N PHE A 161 -6.07 14.01 6.96
CA PHE A 161 -4.95 14.70 6.34
C PHE A 161 -5.44 15.73 5.32
N LYS A 162 -4.70 16.83 5.19
CA LYS A 162 -4.98 17.84 4.15
C LYS A 162 -4.57 17.37 2.76
N TYR A 163 -3.49 16.59 2.69
CA TYR A 163 -2.97 16.05 1.43
C TYR A 163 -2.75 14.55 1.54
N VAL A 164 -3.01 13.85 0.44
CA VAL A 164 -2.69 12.41 0.29
C VAL A 164 -1.94 12.23 -1.02
N ILE A 165 -0.72 11.68 -0.94
CA ILE A 165 0.06 11.26 -2.11
C ILE A 165 -0.08 9.75 -2.20
N LEU A 166 -0.85 9.29 -3.18
CA LEU A 166 -1.09 7.87 -3.44
C LEU A 166 -0.27 7.42 -4.64
N THR A 167 0.50 6.35 -4.46
CA THR A 167 1.21 5.68 -5.56
C THR A 167 0.78 4.23 -5.62
N GLU A 168 0.27 3.79 -6.75
CA GLU A 168 -0.22 2.41 -6.94
C GLU A 168 0.19 1.84 -8.30
N HIS A 169 0.29 0.52 -8.37
CA HIS A 169 0.48 -0.18 -9.61
C HIS A 169 -0.89 -0.54 -10.19
N VAL A 170 -1.24 0.07 -11.31
CA VAL A 170 -2.54 -0.07 -11.97
C VAL A 170 -2.37 -0.57 -13.41
N PRO A 171 -3.40 -1.20 -14.01
CA PRO A 171 -3.37 -1.56 -15.43
C PRO A 171 -3.15 -0.35 -16.32
N GLU A 172 -2.55 -0.55 -17.49
CA GLU A 172 -2.49 0.46 -18.54
C GLU A 172 -3.85 0.55 -19.26
N GLY A 173 -4.28 1.77 -19.59
CA GLY A 173 -5.58 2.04 -20.25
C GLY A 173 -6.77 1.87 -19.31
N ASP A 174 -7.95 1.64 -19.90
CA ASP A 174 -9.19 1.52 -19.15
C ASP A 174 -9.27 0.19 -18.39
N PHE A 175 -9.68 0.26 -17.12
CA PHE A 175 -9.89 -0.93 -16.29
C PHE A 175 -11.04 -0.75 -15.31
N THR A 176 -11.61 -1.86 -14.86
CA THR A 176 -12.57 -1.87 -13.75
C THR A 176 -11.82 -1.71 -12.44
N PRO A 177 -11.94 -0.58 -11.71
CA PRO A 177 -11.21 -0.36 -10.47
C PRO A 177 -11.71 -1.23 -9.32
N ASN A 178 -10.87 -1.35 -8.29
CA ASN A 178 -11.21 -1.82 -6.96
C ASN A 178 -11.83 -3.22 -6.88
N LYS A 179 -11.50 -4.14 -7.82
CA LYS A 179 -11.86 -5.54 -7.64
C LYS A 179 -11.21 -6.04 -6.36
N ASP A 180 -12.00 -6.63 -5.47
CA ASP A 180 -11.53 -7.06 -4.16
C ASP A 180 -10.50 -8.20 -4.23
N ILE A 181 -9.59 -8.22 -3.27
CA ILE A 181 -8.55 -9.23 -3.09
C ILE A 181 -8.45 -9.63 -1.62
N ILE A 182 -7.82 -10.75 -1.35
CA ILE A 182 -7.35 -11.10 0.00
C ILE A 182 -6.03 -10.35 0.21
N SER A 183 -5.87 -9.71 1.38
CA SER A 183 -4.65 -8.99 1.73
C SER A 183 -3.43 -9.91 1.78
N GLY A 184 -2.28 -9.42 1.29
CA GLY A 184 -1.04 -10.20 1.23
C GLY A 184 -0.13 -9.79 0.06
N GLN A 185 0.75 -10.71 -0.38
CA GLN A 185 1.71 -10.49 -1.45
C GLN A 185 1.08 -10.03 -2.78
N GLY A 186 -0.13 -10.55 -3.08
CA GLY A 186 -0.78 -10.33 -4.36
C GLY A 186 -1.27 -8.89 -4.55
N ILE A 187 -1.38 -8.47 -5.81
CA ILE A 187 -1.95 -7.18 -6.19
C ILE A 187 -3.10 -7.36 -7.20
N ARG A 188 -3.91 -6.32 -7.37
CA ARG A 188 -5.12 -6.33 -8.22
C ARG A 188 -4.86 -6.50 -9.71
N LEU A 189 -3.63 -6.29 -10.18
CA LEU A 189 -3.27 -6.46 -11.60
C LEU A 189 -3.62 -7.85 -12.15
N LYS A 190 -3.48 -8.91 -11.34
CA LYS A 190 -3.90 -10.28 -11.73
C LYS A 190 -5.38 -10.37 -12.08
N LYS A 191 -6.20 -9.45 -11.58
CA LYS A 191 -7.64 -9.32 -11.87
C LYS A 191 -7.93 -8.25 -12.92
N LYS A 192 -6.90 -7.73 -13.60
CA LYS A 192 -7.01 -6.56 -14.51
C LYS A 192 -7.73 -5.40 -13.82
N SER A 193 -7.25 -5.02 -12.62
CA SER A 193 -7.80 -3.98 -11.77
C SER A 193 -6.69 -3.25 -11.03
N GLY A 194 -6.98 -2.07 -10.54
CA GLY A 194 -6.11 -1.23 -9.73
C GLY A 194 -6.92 -0.46 -8.69
N ILE A 195 -6.23 0.21 -7.76
CA ILE A 195 -6.87 1.10 -6.79
C ILE A 195 -7.24 2.43 -7.47
N ASN A 196 -8.48 2.84 -7.26
CA ASN A 196 -8.96 4.19 -7.52
C ASN A 196 -9.86 4.60 -6.35
N LEU A 197 -9.35 5.46 -5.48
CA LEU A 197 -10.07 5.87 -4.27
C LEU A 197 -11.33 6.68 -4.56
N ARG A 198 -11.45 7.31 -5.73
CA ARG A 198 -12.65 8.06 -6.11
C ARG A 198 -13.78 7.19 -6.65
N ALA A 199 -13.45 5.99 -7.14
CA ALA A 199 -14.44 5.05 -7.66
C ALA A 199 -15.06 4.18 -6.56
N SER A 200 -16.20 3.53 -6.88
CA SER A 200 -16.81 2.52 -6.01
C SER A 200 -15.79 1.44 -5.60
N PRO A 201 -15.83 0.95 -4.36
CA PRO A 201 -16.75 1.28 -3.26
C PRO A 201 -16.28 2.46 -2.38
N PHE A 202 -15.18 3.13 -2.71
CA PHE A 202 -14.49 4.05 -1.81
C PHE A 202 -15.07 5.47 -1.83
N HIS A 203 -15.30 6.06 -3.00
CA HIS A 203 -15.93 7.38 -3.20
C HIS A 203 -15.26 8.52 -2.41
N LEU A 204 -13.90 8.53 -2.33
CA LEU A 204 -13.16 9.60 -1.68
C LEU A 204 -13.53 10.96 -2.27
N LYS A 205 -13.96 11.88 -1.41
CA LYS A 205 -14.23 13.27 -1.78
C LYS A 205 -12.94 14.08 -1.69
N VAL A 206 -12.65 14.84 -2.73
CA VAL A 206 -11.44 15.65 -2.83
C VAL A 206 -11.77 17.04 -3.39
N GLU A 207 -11.04 18.06 -2.93
CA GLU A 207 -11.09 19.40 -3.55
C GLU A 207 -10.32 19.42 -4.87
N GLU A 208 -9.14 18.79 -4.89
CA GLU A 208 -8.25 18.76 -6.04
C GLU A 208 -7.61 17.37 -6.19
N GLU A 209 -7.47 16.95 -7.44
CA GLU A 209 -6.74 15.77 -7.84
C GLU A 209 -5.75 16.13 -8.93
N ARG A 210 -4.49 15.72 -8.77
CA ARG A 210 -3.45 15.95 -9.76
C ARG A 210 -2.50 14.78 -9.85
N GLN A 211 -2.25 14.29 -11.06
CA GLN A 211 -1.19 13.33 -11.31
C GLN A 211 0.17 14.02 -11.12
N LEU A 212 1.03 13.45 -10.28
CA LEU A 212 2.40 13.94 -10.07
C LEU A 212 3.37 13.31 -11.07
N VAL A 213 3.33 11.98 -11.18
CA VAL A 213 4.22 11.21 -12.05
C VAL A 213 3.59 9.86 -12.39
N SER A 214 3.94 9.32 -13.54
CA SER A 214 3.64 7.94 -13.91
C SER A 214 4.86 7.28 -14.56
N TYR A 215 4.99 5.98 -14.38
CA TYR A 215 6.03 5.17 -15.00
C TYR A 215 5.43 3.91 -15.61
N VAL A 216 5.62 3.73 -16.92
CA VAL A 216 5.15 2.55 -17.65
C VAL A 216 6.16 1.42 -17.46
N LEU A 217 5.69 0.29 -16.93
CA LEU A 217 6.52 -0.90 -16.72
C LEU A 217 6.58 -1.74 -17.98
N LYS A 218 7.74 -1.81 -18.63
CA LYS A 218 7.94 -2.50 -19.93
C LYS A 218 7.54 -3.97 -19.87
N ASP A 219 7.80 -4.66 -18.77
CA ASP A 219 7.63 -6.11 -18.64
C ASP A 219 6.42 -6.53 -17.79
N ALA A 220 5.76 -5.63 -17.10
CA ALA A 220 4.75 -5.92 -16.08
C ALA A 220 3.31 -5.51 -16.45
N ARG A 221 3.07 -5.11 -17.69
CA ARG A 221 1.73 -4.76 -18.22
C ARG A 221 0.94 -3.80 -17.32
N GLY A 222 1.55 -2.70 -16.91
CA GLY A 222 0.87 -1.70 -16.08
C GLY A 222 1.72 -0.47 -15.87
N ILE A 223 1.17 0.47 -15.13
CA ILE A 223 1.84 1.72 -14.79
C ILE A 223 1.91 1.89 -13.27
N ILE A 224 3.01 2.42 -12.79
CA ILE A 224 3.08 2.97 -11.44
C ILE A 224 2.64 4.43 -11.53
N LEU A 225 1.48 4.71 -10.97
CA LEU A 225 0.84 6.01 -11.02
C LEU A 225 0.89 6.67 -9.64
N THR A 226 1.38 7.91 -9.60
CA THR A 226 1.37 8.74 -8.39
C THR A 226 0.42 9.91 -8.58
N THR A 227 -0.56 9.99 -7.70
CA THR A 227 -1.57 11.05 -7.67
C THR A 227 -1.56 11.75 -6.33
N ILE A 228 -1.64 13.07 -6.32
CA ILE A 228 -1.89 13.85 -5.11
C ILE A 228 -3.36 14.26 -5.07
N TYR A 229 -3.93 14.10 -3.89
CA TYR A 229 -5.26 14.57 -3.54
C TYR A 229 -5.14 15.66 -2.48
N LYS A 230 -5.85 16.78 -2.68
CA LYS A 230 -6.15 17.74 -1.63
C LYS A 230 -7.54 17.41 -1.10
N LEU A 231 -7.64 17.13 0.20
CA LEU A 231 -8.90 16.75 0.83
C LEU A 231 -9.66 17.98 1.34
N CYS A 232 -11.00 17.81 1.48
CA CYS A 232 -11.90 18.89 1.93
C CYS A 232 -11.73 19.19 3.42
#